data_0c056bb8a72ae3d3a09ad6209ea860a9
#
_entry.id   0c056bb8a72ae3d3a09ad6209ea860a9
#
_cell.length_a   1.000
_cell.length_b   1.000
_cell.length_c   1.000
_cell.angle_alpha   90.00
_cell.angle_beta   90.00
_cell.angle_gamma   90.00
#
_symmetry.space_group_name_H-M   'P 1'
#
loop_
_entity.id
_entity.type
_entity.pdbx_description
1 polymer ?
#
loop_
_entity_poly.entity_id
_entity_poly.type
_entity_poly.pdbx_seq_one_letter_code
_entity_poly.pdbx_strand_id
1 'polypeptide(L)'
;MTRSPEAPPLLLARKAAWVLLAMVLAACGGSDENPYVEREVHNIYNAAVDSLESGDYAEAATRFDEVERQHPYSVWATKAQLMAGFAHYQANRYDEAIIALERFIQLHPGNRDIAYAYYLKAVSYYEQISDVSRDQLATERARQSLQELIRRFPNSKYARDARLKLDLTRDHLAGKEMEIGRYYLRKDQYLAAINRFRLVVDRYQTTTHVPEALHRLAEAYAALGIMDEAQRNAAVLGHNYPGSEWYTDSYKLVAGIDVRADKEKGKKGIFARAWDWIF
;
A
#
# COMPACT_ATOMS: atom_id res chain seq x y z
N MET A 1 -11.31 88.13 -0.96
CA MET A 1 -10.46 86.96 -0.75
C MET A 1 -11.30 85.88 -0.09
N THR A 2 -11.95 85.02 -0.85
CA THR A 2 -12.74 83.88 -0.34
C THR A 2 -12.08 82.57 -0.76
N ARG A 3 -11.58 81.83 0.23
CA ARG A 3 -11.06 80.50 0.04
C ARG A 3 -12.24 79.54 -0.11
N SER A 4 -12.21 78.77 -1.20
CA SER A 4 -13.11 77.63 -1.37
C SER A 4 -12.66 76.47 -0.48
N PRO A 5 -13.60 75.69 0.10
CA PRO A 5 -13.25 74.56 0.95
C PRO A 5 -12.74 73.36 0.13
N GLU A 6 -11.54 72.88 0.44
CA GLU A 6 -10.98 71.66 -0.08
C GLU A 6 -11.79 70.46 0.44
N ALA A 7 -12.24 69.60 -0.45
CA ALA A 7 -12.95 68.38 -0.11
C ALA A 7 -12.05 67.43 0.70
N PRO A 8 -12.57 66.76 1.72
CA PRO A 8 -11.75 65.92 2.60
C PRO A 8 -11.18 64.67 1.86
N PRO A 9 -9.92 64.30 2.12
CA PRO A 9 -9.18 63.20 1.40
C PRO A 9 -9.84 61.82 1.55
N LEU A 10 -10.77 61.65 2.47
CA LEU A 10 -11.50 60.37 2.71
C LEU A 10 -12.46 59.95 1.58
N LEU A 11 -12.99 60.89 0.78
CA LEU A 11 -13.89 60.59 -0.34
C LEU A 11 -13.13 60.05 -1.56
N LEU A 12 -11.89 60.48 -1.80
CA LEU A 12 -11.01 60.00 -2.86
C LEU A 12 -10.50 58.57 -2.54
N ALA A 13 -10.14 58.32 -1.28
CA ALA A 13 -9.71 57.01 -0.81
C ALA A 13 -10.81 55.92 -0.92
N ARG A 14 -12.06 56.28 -0.61
CA ARG A 14 -13.22 55.37 -0.79
C ARG A 14 -13.48 55.05 -2.25
N LYS A 15 -13.36 55.99 -3.18
CA LYS A 15 -13.54 55.72 -4.62
C LYS A 15 -12.42 54.86 -5.18
N ALA A 16 -11.17 55.07 -4.75
CA ALA A 16 -10.04 54.24 -5.13
C ALA A 16 -10.16 52.78 -4.61
N ALA A 17 -10.69 52.60 -3.40
CA ALA A 17 -10.94 51.24 -2.85
C ALA A 17 -12.02 50.48 -3.63
N TRP A 18 -13.08 51.16 -4.08
CA TRP A 18 -14.12 50.50 -4.91
C TRP A 18 -13.62 50.12 -6.33
N VAL A 19 -12.74 50.95 -6.91
CA VAL A 19 -12.10 50.64 -8.22
C VAL A 19 -11.14 49.47 -8.10
N LEU A 20 -10.36 49.41 -7.03
CA LEU A 20 -9.47 48.24 -6.75
C LEU A 20 -10.27 46.94 -6.50
N LEU A 21 -11.36 47.01 -5.76
CA LEU A 21 -12.25 45.87 -5.52
C LEU A 21 -12.91 45.37 -6.81
N ALA A 22 -13.32 46.30 -7.69
CA ALA A 22 -13.88 45.97 -9.00
C ALA A 22 -12.84 45.33 -9.96
N MET A 23 -11.56 45.76 -9.91
CA MET A 23 -10.46 45.13 -10.67
C MET A 23 -10.14 43.74 -10.18
N VAL A 24 -10.19 43.48 -8.87
CA VAL A 24 -9.95 42.13 -8.32
C VAL A 24 -11.06 41.16 -8.70
N LEU A 25 -12.32 41.63 -8.77
CA LEU A 25 -13.45 40.81 -9.21
C LEU A 25 -13.45 40.54 -10.73
N ALA A 26 -12.87 41.42 -11.54
CA ALA A 26 -12.73 41.22 -12.97
C ALA A 26 -11.58 40.27 -13.34
N ALA A 27 -10.58 40.07 -12.46
CA ALA A 27 -9.46 39.18 -12.68
C ALA A 27 -9.79 37.68 -12.48
N CYS A 28 -10.91 37.35 -11.84
CA CYS A 28 -11.37 35.97 -11.65
C CYS A 28 -12.24 35.42 -12.79
N GLY A 29 -12.42 36.14 -13.90
CA GLY A 29 -13.32 35.78 -15.00
C GLY A 29 -12.64 35.18 -16.22
N GLY A 30 -11.42 34.71 -16.12
CA GLY A 30 -10.73 33.96 -17.19
C GLY A 30 -10.92 32.47 -16.98
N SER A 31 -12.13 31.92 -17.22
CA SER A 31 -12.26 30.52 -17.54
C SER A 31 -11.75 30.36 -18.97
N ASP A 32 -10.58 29.79 -19.15
CA ASP A 32 -10.21 29.14 -20.41
C ASP A 32 -11.16 27.93 -20.59
N GLU A 33 -12.44 28.23 -20.79
CA GLU A 33 -13.38 27.25 -21.31
C GLU A 33 -12.95 26.97 -22.75
N ASN A 34 -12.13 25.94 -22.94
CA ASN A 34 -11.98 25.34 -24.25
C ASN A 34 -13.39 25.06 -24.77
N PRO A 35 -13.84 25.68 -25.86
CA PRO A 35 -15.20 25.51 -26.33
C PRO A 35 -15.41 24.00 -26.54
N TYR A 36 -16.49 23.48 -25.93
CA TYR A 36 -16.88 22.09 -26.10
C TYR A 36 -17.15 21.85 -27.59
N VAL A 37 -16.27 21.07 -28.23
CA VAL A 37 -16.42 20.66 -29.63
C VAL A 37 -16.73 19.18 -29.60
N GLU A 38 -17.98 18.82 -29.91
CA GLU A 38 -18.37 17.42 -30.08
C GLU A 38 -17.62 16.83 -31.28
N ARG A 39 -16.87 15.75 -31.01
CA ARG A 39 -16.11 15.02 -32.04
C ARG A 39 -16.64 13.60 -32.15
N GLU A 40 -16.50 13.02 -33.31
CA GLU A 40 -16.87 11.62 -33.52
C GLU A 40 -16.10 10.70 -32.57
N VAL A 41 -16.80 9.78 -31.90
CA VAL A 41 -16.30 8.94 -30.85
C VAL A 41 -15.04 8.16 -31.25
N HIS A 42 -14.99 7.63 -32.46
CA HIS A 42 -13.84 6.85 -32.89
C HIS A 42 -12.59 7.72 -33.13
N ASN A 43 -12.76 8.99 -33.51
CA ASN A 43 -11.63 9.92 -33.65
C ASN A 43 -11.00 10.24 -32.31
N ILE A 44 -11.82 10.45 -31.26
CA ILE A 44 -11.29 10.69 -29.88
C ILE A 44 -10.63 9.42 -29.38
N TYR A 45 -11.25 8.26 -29.56
CA TYR A 45 -10.71 6.99 -29.12
C TYR A 45 -9.38 6.66 -29.81
N ASN A 46 -9.28 6.80 -31.12
CA ASN A 46 -8.05 6.55 -31.86
C ASN A 46 -6.93 7.51 -31.43
N ALA A 47 -7.24 8.80 -31.29
CA ALA A 47 -6.26 9.77 -30.77
C ALA A 47 -5.78 9.42 -29.34
N ALA A 48 -6.64 8.82 -28.50
CA ALA A 48 -6.22 8.31 -27.19
C ALA A 48 -5.29 7.10 -27.32
N VAL A 49 -5.56 6.19 -28.25
CA VAL A 49 -4.69 5.04 -28.55
C VAL A 49 -3.33 5.50 -29.08
N ASP A 50 -3.31 6.48 -30.00
CA ASP A 50 -2.06 7.04 -30.53
C ASP A 50 -1.19 7.65 -29.41
N SER A 51 -1.81 8.37 -28.46
CA SER A 51 -1.10 8.89 -27.28
C SER A 51 -0.58 7.76 -26.38
N LEU A 52 -1.34 6.68 -26.23
CA LEU A 52 -0.92 5.52 -25.45
C LEU A 52 0.29 4.81 -26.10
N GLU A 53 0.27 4.62 -27.42
CA GLU A 53 1.34 3.97 -28.18
C GLU A 53 2.62 4.82 -28.22
N SER A 54 2.49 6.14 -28.22
CA SER A 54 3.62 7.06 -28.11
C SER A 54 4.21 7.16 -26.69
N GLY A 55 3.56 6.53 -25.69
CA GLY A 55 4.00 6.57 -24.29
C GLY A 55 3.53 7.81 -23.52
N ASP A 56 2.71 8.67 -24.13
CA ASP A 56 2.10 9.82 -23.45
C ASP A 56 0.86 9.37 -22.66
N TYR A 57 1.08 8.63 -21.61
CA TYR A 57 0.03 8.02 -20.81
C TYR A 57 -0.90 9.02 -20.13
N ALA A 58 -0.37 10.19 -19.76
CA ALA A 58 -1.16 11.24 -19.12
C ALA A 58 -2.19 11.84 -20.08
N GLU A 59 -1.76 12.10 -21.32
CA GLU A 59 -2.63 12.59 -22.39
C GLU A 59 -3.60 11.50 -22.83
N ALA A 60 -3.14 10.24 -22.97
CA ALA A 60 -3.97 9.11 -23.29
C ALA A 60 -5.13 8.96 -22.29
N ALA A 61 -4.87 9.05 -20.99
CA ALA A 61 -5.89 8.98 -19.94
C ALA A 61 -6.94 10.09 -20.12
N THR A 62 -6.48 11.34 -20.30
CA THR A 62 -7.38 12.49 -20.53
C THR A 62 -8.28 12.30 -21.75
N ARG A 63 -7.74 11.77 -22.84
CA ARG A 63 -8.50 11.51 -24.07
C ARG A 63 -9.48 10.35 -23.92
N PHE A 64 -9.12 9.29 -23.18
CA PHE A 64 -10.05 8.22 -22.88
C PHE A 64 -11.20 8.69 -22.00
N ASP A 65 -10.93 9.53 -20.99
CA ASP A 65 -11.98 10.16 -20.16
C ASP A 65 -12.89 11.05 -21.01
N GLU A 66 -12.34 11.73 -22.02
CA GLU A 66 -13.12 12.53 -22.97
C GLU A 66 -14.08 11.69 -23.80
N VAL A 67 -13.72 10.45 -24.20
CA VAL A 67 -14.64 9.52 -24.87
C VAL A 67 -15.86 9.25 -24.00
N GLU A 68 -15.66 8.97 -22.70
CA GLU A 68 -16.77 8.75 -21.76
C GLU A 68 -17.62 10.01 -21.61
N ARG A 69 -16.99 11.16 -21.50
CA ARG A 69 -17.68 12.44 -21.30
C ARG A 69 -18.56 12.85 -22.48
N GLN A 70 -18.07 12.68 -23.72
CA GLN A 70 -18.81 13.07 -24.91
C GLN A 70 -19.83 12.01 -25.37
N HIS A 71 -19.51 10.73 -25.21
CA HIS A 71 -20.32 9.63 -25.75
C HIS A 71 -20.55 8.51 -24.72
N PRO A 72 -21.17 8.79 -23.55
CA PRO A 72 -21.26 7.86 -22.42
C PRO A 72 -21.99 6.54 -22.73
N TYR A 73 -22.88 6.55 -23.71
CA TYR A 73 -23.66 5.37 -24.08
C TYR A 73 -23.09 4.59 -25.26
N SER A 74 -21.92 4.96 -25.77
CA SER A 74 -21.29 4.26 -26.85
C SER A 74 -20.58 2.99 -26.39
N VAL A 75 -20.44 2.01 -27.28
CA VAL A 75 -19.62 0.81 -27.02
C VAL A 75 -18.14 1.16 -26.83
N TRP A 76 -17.71 2.32 -27.33
CA TRP A 76 -16.37 2.86 -27.17
C TRP A 76 -16.14 3.41 -25.75
N ALA A 77 -17.19 3.97 -25.12
CA ALA A 77 -17.08 4.47 -23.74
C ALA A 77 -16.69 3.37 -22.76
N THR A 78 -17.32 2.19 -22.86
CA THR A 78 -16.95 1.04 -22.01
C THR A 78 -15.49 0.63 -22.17
N LYS A 79 -14.97 0.63 -23.42
CA LYS A 79 -13.56 0.34 -23.66
C LYS A 79 -12.67 1.47 -23.15
N ALA A 80 -13.06 2.72 -23.39
CA ALA A 80 -12.32 3.90 -22.98
C ALA A 80 -12.18 3.97 -21.45
N GLN A 81 -13.22 3.66 -20.67
CA GLN A 81 -13.14 3.61 -19.21
C GLN A 81 -12.05 2.65 -18.71
N LEU A 82 -11.99 1.44 -19.27
CA LEU A 82 -10.96 0.48 -18.89
C LEU A 82 -9.57 0.96 -19.29
N MET A 83 -9.46 1.54 -20.51
CA MET A 83 -8.18 2.06 -21.03
C MET A 83 -7.74 3.34 -20.31
N ALA A 84 -8.65 4.18 -19.83
CA ALA A 84 -8.34 5.31 -18.94
C ALA A 84 -7.70 4.81 -17.64
N GLY A 85 -8.32 3.81 -17.00
CA GLY A 85 -7.72 3.18 -15.81
C GLY A 85 -6.32 2.62 -16.06
N PHE A 86 -6.09 1.99 -17.22
CA PHE A 86 -4.77 1.51 -17.63
C PHE A 86 -3.78 2.66 -17.87
N ALA A 87 -4.20 3.71 -18.58
CA ALA A 87 -3.36 4.85 -18.90
C ALA A 87 -2.97 5.64 -17.64
N HIS A 88 -3.91 5.84 -16.70
CA HIS A 88 -3.61 6.43 -15.40
C HIS A 88 -2.59 5.58 -14.61
N TYR A 89 -2.75 4.25 -14.60
CA TYR A 89 -1.79 3.35 -13.96
C TYR A 89 -0.38 3.52 -14.57
N GLN A 90 -0.27 3.53 -15.90
CA GLN A 90 1.01 3.70 -16.59
C GLN A 90 1.63 5.08 -16.38
N ALA A 91 0.80 6.10 -16.17
CA ALA A 91 1.23 7.45 -15.80
C ALA A 91 1.64 7.58 -14.32
N ASN A 92 1.62 6.49 -13.53
CA ASN A 92 1.81 6.46 -12.07
C ASN A 92 0.78 7.32 -11.30
N ARG A 93 -0.38 7.58 -11.90
CA ARG A 93 -1.52 8.23 -11.27
C ARG A 93 -2.46 7.18 -10.69
N TYR A 94 -1.98 6.55 -9.60
CA TYR A 94 -2.64 5.36 -9.06
C TYR A 94 -4.02 5.63 -8.47
N ASP A 95 -4.22 6.80 -7.86
CA ASP A 95 -5.52 7.17 -7.28
C ASP A 95 -6.57 7.37 -8.36
N GLU A 96 -6.24 8.06 -9.45
CA GLU A 96 -7.11 8.24 -10.61
C GLU A 96 -7.39 6.91 -11.31
N ALA A 97 -6.37 6.04 -11.42
CA ALA A 97 -6.56 4.69 -11.94
C ALA A 97 -7.56 3.90 -11.13
N ILE A 98 -7.47 3.95 -9.80
CA ILE A 98 -8.38 3.25 -8.87
C ILE A 98 -9.82 3.76 -9.08
N ILE A 99 -10.02 5.08 -9.13
CA ILE A 99 -11.34 5.70 -9.32
C ILE A 99 -11.96 5.26 -10.65
N ALA A 100 -11.21 5.33 -11.75
CA ALA A 100 -11.67 4.93 -13.08
C ALA A 100 -12.03 3.44 -13.12
N LEU A 101 -11.18 2.58 -12.54
CA LEU A 101 -11.38 1.13 -12.51
C LEU A 101 -12.55 0.72 -11.59
N GLU A 102 -12.76 1.40 -10.45
CA GLU A 102 -13.91 1.16 -9.59
C GLU A 102 -15.21 1.51 -10.30
N ARG A 103 -15.25 2.63 -11.02
CA ARG A 103 -16.39 3.01 -11.84
C ARG A 103 -16.68 1.96 -12.92
N PHE A 104 -15.64 1.51 -13.65
CA PHE A 104 -15.78 0.43 -14.63
C PHE A 104 -16.35 -0.86 -14.03
N ILE A 105 -15.83 -1.27 -12.88
CA ILE A 105 -16.27 -2.48 -12.17
C ILE A 105 -17.74 -2.39 -11.75
N GLN A 106 -18.16 -1.22 -11.28
CA GLN A 106 -19.55 -0.98 -10.86
C GLN A 106 -20.53 -0.96 -12.03
N LEU A 107 -20.15 -0.31 -13.13
CA LEU A 107 -21.03 -0.13 -14.29
C LEU A 107 -21.05 -1.35 -15.21
N HIS A 108 -19.97 -2.12 -15.27
CA HIS A 108 -19.81 -3.23 -16.23
C HIS A 108 -19.40 -4.56 -15.55
N PRO A 109 -20.14 -5.05 -14.53
CA PRO A 109 -19.74 -6.24 -13.75
C PRO A 109 -19.70 -7.52 -14.60
N GLY A 110 -20.43 -7.59 -15.71
CA GLY A 110 -20.45 -8.72 -16.65
C GLY A 110 -19.47 -8.59 -17.82
N ASN A 111 -18.60 -7.58 -17.83
CA ASN A 111 -17.66 -7.40 -18.92
C ASN A 111 -16.62 -8.52 -18.94
N ARG A 112 -16.23 -8.97 -20.14
CA ARG A 112 -15.23 -10.04 -20.33
C ARG A 112 -13.87 -9.69 -19.72
N ASP A 113 -13.52 -8.40 -19.68
CA ASP A 113 -12.23 -7.90 -19.18
C ASP A 113 -12.31 -7.46 -17.70
N ILE A 114 -13.40 -7.80 -17.01
CA ILE A 114 -13.64 -7.42 -15.61
C ILE A 114 -12.53 -7.90 -14.67
N ALA A 115 -12.00 -9.11 -14.89
CA ALA A 115 -10.89 -9.64 -14.09
C ALA A 115 -9.61 -8.80 -14.25
N TYR A 116 -9.40 -8.21 -15.42
CA TYR A 116 -8.30 -7.28 -15.65
C TYR A 116 -8.49 -5.96 -14.90
N ALA A 117 -9.71 -5.42 -14.88
CA ALA A 117 -10.00 -4.21 -14.11
C ALA A 117 -9.74 -4.42 -12.60
N TYR A 118 -10.20 -5.55 -12.03
CA TYR A 118 -9.87 -5.91 -10.65
C TYR A 118 -8.37 -6.05 -10.40
N TYR A 119 -7.65 -6.61 -11.36
CA TYR A 119 -6.21 -6.74 -11.28
C TYR A 119 -5.51 -5.38 -11.29
N LEU A 120 -5.82 -4.51 -12.25
CA LEU A 120 -5.24 -3.17 -12.33
C LEU A 120 -5.53 -2.35 -11.06
N LYS A 121 -6.76 -2.42 -10.53
CA LYS A 121 -7.09 -1.78 -9.26
C LYS A 121 -6.20 -2.29 -8.12
N ALA A 122 -6.05 -3.60 -8.02
CA ALA A 122 -5.25 -4.20 -6.97
C ALA A 122 -3.76 -3.85 -7.06
N VAL A 123 -3.19 -3.84 -8.27
CA VAL A 123 -1.79 -3.44 -8.48
C VAL A 123 -1.59 -1.93 -8.28
N SER A 124 -2.60 -1.09 -8.60
CA SER A 124 -2.53 0.34 -8.31
C SER A 124 -2.41 0.62 -6.80
N TYR A 125 -3.10 -0.15 -5.94
CA TYR A 125 -2.86 -0.09 -4.49
C TYR A 125 -1.50 -0.66 -4.10
N TYR A 126 -1.06 -1.74 -4.77
CA TYR A 126 0.23 -2.39 -4.48
C TYR A 126 1.42 -1.48 -4.76
N GLU A 127 1.41 -0.75 -5.87
CA GLU A 127 2.49 0.19 -6.24
C GLU A 127 2.59 1.40 -5.27
N GLN A 128 1.53 1.68 -4.51
CA GLN A 128 1.53 2.72 -3.48
C GLN A 128 2.09 2.24 -2.13
N ILE A 129 2.48 0.96 -2.00
CA ILE A 129 3.09 0.44 -0.78
C ILE A 129 4.43 1.13 -0.57
N SER A 130 4.54 1.80 0.57
CA SER A 130 5.75 2.48 1.00
C SER A 130 6.54 1.65 2.02
N ASP A 131 7.58 2.25 2.60
CA ASP A 131 8.40 1.61 3.64
C ASP A 131 7.57 1.07 4.83
N VAL A 132 8.02 -0.04 5.42
CA VAL A 132 7.40 -0.71 6.57
C VAL A 132 7.20 0.24 7.77
N SER A 133 8.06 1.24 7.93
CA SER A 133 7.96 2.21 9.02
C SER A 133 6.79 3.19 8.88
N ARG A 134 6.25 3.34 7.66
CA ARG A 134 5.18 4.31 7.35
C ARG A 134 3.77 3.73 7.58
N ASP A 135 2.75 4.52 7.20
CA ASP A 135 1.35 4.10 7.26
C ASP A 135 1.08 2.89 6.35
N GLN A 136 0.35 1.92 6.87
CA GLN A 136 0.07 0.66 6.19
C GLN A 136 -1.32 0.64 5.52
N LEU A 137 -1.99 1.79 5.39
CA LEU A 137 -3.33 1.84 4.79
C LEU A 137 -3.31 1.35 3.33
N ALA A 138 -2.33 1.80 2.53
CA ALA A 138 -2.16 1.36 1.15
C ALA A 138 -1.89 -0.16 1.08
N THR A 139 -1.02 -0.67 1.97
CA THR A 139 -0.69 -2.10 2.07
C THR A 139 -1.93 -2.94 2.39
N GLU A 140 -2.76 -2.48 3.32
CA GLU A 140 -3.99 -3.19 3.69
C GLU A 140 -5.04 -3.16 2.55
N ARG A 141 -5.18 -2.03 1.84
CA ARG A 141 -6.03 -1.92 0.64
C ARG A 141 -5.56 -2.82 -0.48
N ALA A 142 -4.24 -2.87 -0.73
CA ALA A 142 -3.64 -3.80 -1.70
C ALA A 142 -3.97 -5.25 -1.34
N ARG A 143 -3.76 -5.65 -0.08
CA ARG A 143 -4.07 -6.99 0.43
C ARG A 143 -5.54 -7.35 0.18
N GLN A 144 -6.47 -6.46 0.54
CA GLN A 144 -7.90 -6.69 0.36
C GLN A 144 -8.29 -6.82 -1.11
N SER A 145 -7.78 -5.93 -1.97
CA SER A 145 -8.08 -5.93 -3.41
C SER A 145 -7.49 -7.16 -4.12
N LEU A 146 -6.27 -7.58 -3.75
CA LEU A 146 -5.66 -8.80 -4.27
C LEU A 146 -6.44 -10.04 -3.84
N GLN A 147 -6.89 -10.12 -2.58
CA GLN A 147 -7.73 -11.22 -2.10
C GLN A 147 -9.10 -11.25 -2.80
N GLU A 148 -9.70 -10.09 -3.05
CA GLU A 148 -10.98 -10.01 -3.78
C GLU A 148 -10.83 -10.54 -5.20
N LEU A 149 -9.79 -10.14 -5.93
CA LEU A 149 -9.49 -10.65 -7.26
C LEU A 149 -9.33 -12.17 -7.28
N ILE A 150 -8.51 -12.72 -6.38
CA ILE A 150 -8.26 -14.17 -6.30
C ILE A 150 -9.54 -14.94 -5.98
N ARG A 151 -10.39 -14.41 -5.09
CA ARG A 151 -11.65 -15.03 -4.71
C ARG A 151 -12.67 -15.03 -5.85
N ARG A 152 -12.79 -13.90 -6.58
CA ARG A 152 -13.78 -13.74 -7.66
C ARG A 152 -13.36 -14.45 -8.94
N PHE A 153 -12.06 -14.44 -9.23
CA PHE A 153 -11.51 -14.93 -10.52
C PHE A 153 -10.32 -15.87 -10.30
N PRO A 154 -10.48 -16.98 -9.56
CA PRO A 154 -9.37 -17.85 -9.15
C PRO A 154 -8.58 -18.49 -10.30
N ASN A 155 -9.24 -18.66 -11.46
CA ASN A 155 -8.68 -19.29 -12.65
C ASN A 155 -8.21 -18.27 -13.71
N SER A 156 -8.29 -16.97 -13.44
CA SER A 156 -7.80 -15.96 -14.37
C SER A 156 -6.27 -15.98 -14.45
N LYS A 157 -5.72 -15.56 -15.58
CA LYS A 157 -4.27 -15.39 -15.74
C LYS A 157 -3.68 -14.42 -14.71
N TYR A 158 -4.47 -13.49 -14.21
CA TYR A 158 -4.09 -12.48 -13.23
C TYR A 158 -4.00 -13.03 -11.79
N ALA A 159 -4.73 -14.10 -11.48
CA ALA A 159 -4.77 -14.66 -10.14
C ALA A 159 -3.42 -15.24 -9.69
N ARG A 160 -2.57 -15.70 -10.63
CA ARG A 160 -1.24 -16.22 -10.30
C ARG A 160 -0.34 -15.11 -9.78
N ASP A 161 -0.24 -14.01 -10.52
CA ASP A 161 0.56 -12.85 -10.11
C ASP A 161 0.00 -12.21 -8.83
N ALA A 162 -1.32 -12.10 -8.74
CA ALA A 162 -1.99 -11.59 -7.54
C ALA A 162 -1.68 -12.40 -6.28
N ARG A 163 -1.51 -13.72 -6.36
CA ARG A 163 -1.09 -14.55 -5.21
C ARG A 163 0.33 -14.19 -4.76
N LEU A 164 1.27 -14.04 -5.70
CA LEU A 164 2.64 -13.63 -5.36
C LEU A 164 2.66 -12.24 -4.69
N LYS A 165 1.94 -11.28 -5.26
CA LYS A 165 1.83 -9.93 -4.68
C LYS A 165 1.12 -9.95 -3.32
N LEU A 166 0.14 -10.82 -3.14
CA LEU A 166 -0.53 -11.00 -1.85
C LEU A 166 0.43 -11.52 -0.77
N ASP A 167 1.28 -12.49 -1.11
CA ASP A 167 2.26 -13.03 -0.17
C ASP A 167 3.31 -11.97 0.20
N LEU A 168 3.81 -11.19 -0.77
CA LEU A 168 4.70 -10.04 -0.52
C LEU A 168 4.03 -8.96 0.36
N THR A 169 2.75 -8.68 0.11
CA THR A 169 1.97 -7.73 0.92
C THR A 169 1.81 -8.21 2.37
N ARG A 170 1.59 -9.50 2.57
CA ARG A 170 1.52 -10.11 3.91
C ARG A 170 2.86 -10.07 4.62
N ASP A 171 3.94 -10.33 3.91
CA ASP A 171 5.31 -10.24 4.45
C ASP A 171 5.61 -8.81 4.91
N HIS A 172 5.22 -7.81 4.12
CA HIS A 172 5.36 -6.40 4.48
C HIS A 172 4.58 -6.02 5.75
N LEU A 173 3.32 -6.47 5.87
CA LEU A 173 2.50 -6.25 7.07
C LEU A 173 3.08 -6.96 8.31
N ALA A 174 3.59 -8.18 8.14
CA ALA A 174 4.28 -8.90 9.21
C ALA A 174 5.55 -8.15 9.66
N GLY A 175 6.33 -7.63 8.70
CA GLY A 175 7.51 -6.81 8.97
C GLY A 175 7.21 -5.59 9.84
N LYS A 176 6.06 -4.93 9.63
CA LYS A 176 5.59 -3.82 10.47
C LYS A 176 5.35 -4.26 11.92
N GLU A 177 4.66 -5.37 12.12
CA GLU A 177 4.41 -5.89 13.48
C GLU A 177 5.72 -6.31 14.16
N MET A 178 6.66 -6.88 13.38
CA MET A 178 8.01 -7.21 13.86
C MET A 178 8.79 -5.96 14.32
N GLU A 179 8.74 -4.88 13.53
CA GLU A 179 9.40 -3.61 13.86
C GLU A 179 8.87 -3.04 15.18
N ILE A 180 7.55 -2.99 15.33
CA ILE A 180 6.88 -2.52 16.55
C ILE A 180 7.24 -3.44 17.73
N GLY A 181 7.20 -4.76 17.52
CA GLY A 181 7.57 -5.75 18.57
C GLY A 181 9.01 -5.57 19.05
N ARG A 182 9.97 -5.44 18.12
CA ARG A 182 11.38 -5.17 18.42
C ARG A 182 11.58 -3.83 19.15
N TYR A 183 10.80 -2.81 18.81
CA TYR A 183 10.83 -1.54 19.54
C TYR A 183 10.43 -1.72 21.01
N TYR A 184 9.30 -2.41 21.27
CA TYR A 184 8.85 -2.67 22.64
C TYR A 184 9.81 -3.56 23.41
N LEU A 185 10.40 -4.58 22.76
CA LEU A 185 11.38 -5.47 23.37
C LEU A 185 12.62 -4.68 23.84
N ARG A 186 13.15 -3.77 23.01
CA ARG A 186 14.28 -2.89 23.39
C ARG A 186 13.96 -1.91 24.54
N LYS A 187 12.67 -1.69 24.83
CA LYS A 187 12.20 -0.85 25.93
C LYS A 187 11.77 -1.66 27.15
N ASP A 188 12.08 -2.95 27.20
CA ASP A 188 11.70 -3.90 28.25
C ASP A 188 10.18 -3.99 28.48
N GLN A 189 9.39 -3.58 27.47
CA GLN A 189 7.93 -3.68 27.49
C GLN A 189 7.50 -5.04 26.92
N TYR A 190 7.87 -6.11 27.63
CA TYR A 190 7.74 -7.49 27.15
C TYR A 190 6.32 -7.89 26.78
N LEU A 191 5.29 -7.51 27.57
CA LEU A 191 3.88 -7.84 27.25
C LEU A 191 3.42 -7.18 25.95
N ALA A 192 3.83 -5.93 25.69
CA ALA A 192 3.51 -5.25 24.44
C ALA A 192 4.24 -5.90 23.26
N ALA A 193 5.50 -6.29 23.43
CA ALA A 193 6.28 -7.01 22.42
C ALA A 193 5.64 -8.37 22.09
N ILE A 194 5.27 -9.16 23.10
CA ILE A 194 4.61 -10.46 22.96
C ILE A 194 3.34 -10.32 22.11
N ASN A 195 2.50 -9.34 22.38
CA ASN A 195 1.26 -9.14 21.60
C ASN A 195 1.54 -8.90 20.11
N ARG A 196 2.63 -8.18 19.77
CA ARG A 196 3.01 -7.94 18.38
C ARG A 196 3.58 -9.19 17.71
N PHE A 197 4.50 -9.89 18.36
CA PHE A 197 5.07 -11.13 17.81
C PHE A 197 4.03 -12.25 17.67
N ARG A 198 3.10 -12.38 18.64
CA ARG A 198 1.97 -13.31 18.52
C ARG A 198 1.10 -13.00 17.31
N LEU A 199 0.84 -11.72 17.01
CA LEU A 199 0.09 -11.34 15.82
C LEU A 199 0.76 -11.85 14.54
N VAL A 200 2.10 -11.82 14.48
CA VAL A 200 2.85 -12.38 13.32
C VAL A 200 2.65 -13.88 13.23
N VAL A 201 2.83 -14.62 14.33
CA VAL A 201 2.66 -16.08 14.36
C VAL A 201 1.22 -16.50 14.06
N ASP A 202 0.21 -15.76 14.53
CA ASP A 202 -1.19 -16.13 14.39
C ASP A 202 -1.79 -15.75 13.02
N ARG A 203 -1.39 -14.59 12.45
CA ARG A 203 -2.02 -14.05 11.23
C ARG A 203 -1.17 -14.11 9.98
N TYR A 204 0.16 -14.22 10.14
CA TYR A 204 1.12 -14.15 9.03
C TYR A 204 2.02 -15.39 8.96
N GLN A 205 1.43 -16.56 9.17
CA GLN A 205 2.12 -17.85 9.32
C GLN A 205 3.00 -18.24 8.13
N THR A 206 2.73 -17.73 6.94
CA THR A 206 3.46 -18.06 5.72
C THR A 206 4.59 -17.09 5.39
N THR A 207 4.83 -16.09 6.27
CA THR A 207 5.83 -15.05 6.02
C THR A 207 7.22 -15.47 6.52
N THR A 208 8.24 -14.82 5.98
CA THR A 208 9.63 -15.03 6.35
C THR A 208 9.96 -14.57 7.78
N HIS A 209 9.05 -13.82 8.39
CA HIS A 209 9.21 -13.25 9.73
C HIS A 209 8.85 -14.22 10.87
N VAL A 210 8.17 -15.32 10.60
CA VAL A 210 7.69 -16.25 11.65
C VAL A 210 8.81 -16.85 12.48
N PRO A 211 9.95 -17.30 11.93
CA PRO A 211 11.04 -17.84 12.75
C PRO A 211 11.60 -16.82 13.75
N GLU A 212 11.81 -15.57 13.31
CA GLU A 212 12.23 -14.50 14.23
C GLU A 212 11.16 -14.22 15.29
N ALA A 213 9.88 -14.15 14.89
CA ALA A 213 8.78 -13.88 15.82
C ALA A 213 8.72 -14.92 16.95
N LEU A 214 8.85 -16.21 16.63
CA LEU A 214 8.90 -17.30 17.61
C LEU A 214 10.10 -17.17 18.56
N HIS A 215 11.28 -16.83 18.02
CA HIS A 215 12.46 -16.55 18.85
C HIS A 215 12.24 -15.39 19.79
N ARG A 216 11.72 -14.27 19.30
CA ARG A 216 11.43 -13.07 20.11
C ARG A 216 10.34 -13.31 21.17
N LEU A 217 9.38 -14.19 20.87
CA LEU A 217 8.42 -14.65 21.89
C LEU A 217 9.14 -15.42 23.00
N ALA A 218 10.00 -16.36 22.66
CA ALA A 218 10.78 -17.11 23.64
C ALA A 218 11.65 -16.18 24.50
N GLU A 219 12.32 -15.19 23.89
CA GLU A 219 13.12 -14.18 24.57
C GLU A 219 12.27 -13.34 25.56
N ALA A 220 11.11 -12.83 25.11
CA ALA A 220 10.25 -11.99 25.93
C ALA A 220 9.61 -12.77 27.09
N TYR A 221 9.20 -14.04 26.87
CA TYR A 221 8.67 -14.89 27.93
C TYR A 221 9.75 -15.28 28.93
N ALA A 222 10.97 -15.59 28.50
CA ALA A 222 12.09 -15.87 29.37
C ALA A 222 12.45 -14.65 30.26
N ALA A 223 12.43 -13.45 29.68
CA ALA A 223 12.66 -12.20 30.42
C ALA A 223 11.60 -11.93 31.52
N LEU A 224 10.36 -12.40 31.30
CA LEU A 224 9.30 -12.36 32.31
C LEU A 224 9.34 -13.53 33.31
N GLY A 225 10.28 -14.48 33.17
CA GLY A 225 10.36 -15.68 34.00
C GLY A 225 9.31 -16.76 33.63
N ILE A 226 8.58 -16.62 32.53
CA ILE A 226 7.55 -17.58 32.07
C ILE A 226 8.22 -18.62 31.18
N MET A 227 9.04 -19.50 31.79
CA MET A 227 9.90 -20.44 31.06
C MET A 227 9.12 -21.48 30.25
N ASP A 228 7.94 -21.92 30.70
CA ASP A 228 7.10 -22.88 29.98
C ASP A 228 6.67 -22.35 28.60
N GLU A 229 6.32 -21.06 28.50
CA GLU A 229 5.96 -20.44 27.22
C GLU A 229 7.20 -20.19 26.36
N ALA A 230 8.33 -19.84 26.96
CA ALA A 230 9.59 -19.69 26.24
C ALA A 230 9.98 -21.03 25.59
N GLN A 231 9.92 -22.14 26.33
CA GLN A 231 10.20 -23.49 25.84
C GLN A 231 9.24 -23.93 24.72
N ARG A 232 7.93 -23.67 24.86
CA ARG A 232 6.94 -23.99 23.82
C ARG A 232 7.23 -23.27 22.52
N ASN A 233 7.52 -21.97 22.55
CA ASN A 233 7.84 -21.21 21.34
C ASN A 233 9.15 -21.68 20.70
N ALA A 234 10.16 -21.99 21.50
CA ALA A 234 11.43 -22.56 21.02
C ALA A 234 11.22 -23.96 20.38
N ALA A 235 10.37 -24.81 20.97
CA ALA A 235 10.03 -26.12 20.43
C ALA A 235 9.28 -26.02 19.09
N VAL A 236 8.30 -25.13 18.99
CA VAL A 236 7.59 -24.85 17.72
C VAL A 236 8.57 -24.36 16.64
N LEU A 237 9.50 -23.49 17.01
CA LEU A 237 10.54 -23.00 16.10
C LEU A 237 11.45 -24.13 15.64
N GLY A 238 11.92 -24.98 16.55
CA GLY A 238 12.78 -26.13 16.22
C GLY A 238 12.10 -27.18 15.36
N HIS A 239 10.80 -27.42 15.58
CA HIS A 239 10.02 -28.37 14.79
C HIS A 239 9.78 -27.90 13.35
N ASN A 240 9.38 -26.63 13.20
CA ASN A 240 8.98 -26.11 11.88
C ASN A 240 10.16 -25.51 11.08
N TYR A 241 11.19 -25.02 11.77
CA TYR A 241 12.30 -24.29 11.15
C TYR A 241 13.67 -24.76 11.68
N PRO A 242 14.01 -26.06 11.63
CA PRO A 242 15.19 -26.62 12.28
C PRO A 242 16.51 -26.08 11.71
N GLY A 243 16.52 -25.54 10.47
CA GLY A 243 17.68 -24.92 9.84
C GLY A 243 17.84 -23.42 10.11
N SER A 244 16.94 -22.80 10.87
CA SER A 244 16.99 -21.36 11.14
C SER A 244 18.04 -21.01 12.20
N GLU A 245 18.78 -19.93 11.97
CA GLU A 245 19.69 -19.36 13.02
C GLU A 245 18.93 -18.98 14.29
N TRP A 246 17.68 -18.53 14.16
CA TRP A 246 16.79 -18.21 15.28
C TRP A 246 16.51 -19.42 16.18
N TYR A 247 16.47 -20.63 15.59
CA TYR A 247 16.32 -21.85 16.38
C TYR A 247 17.54 -22.10 17.29
N THR A 248 18.74 -21.96 16.74
CA THR A 248 19.97 -22.12 17.50
C THR A 248 20.03 -21.17 18.70
N ASP A 249 19.65 -19.91 18.49
CA ASP A 249 19.65 -18.90 19.55
C ASP A 249 18.54 -19.13 20.59
N SER A 250 17.35 -19.58 20.16
CA SER A 250 16.27 -19.97 21.08
C SER A 250 16.63 -21.17 21.93
N TYR A 251 17.27 -22.16 21.32
CA TYR A 251 17.72 -23.35 22.05
C TYR A 251 18.72 -22.98 23.17
N LYS A 252 19.72 -22.15 22.85
CA LYS A 252 20.70 -21.68 23.85
C LYS A 252 20.04 -20.91 24.98
N LEU A 253 19.09 -20.05 24.65
CA LEU A 253 18.33 -19.27 25.65
C LEU A 253 17.59 -20.17 26.62
N VAL A 254 16.86 -21.17 26.12
CA VAL A 254 16.02 -22.06 26.94
C VAL A 254 16.84 -23.09 27.69
N ALA A 255 17.96 -23.55 27.12
CA ALA A 255 18.88 -24.47 27.81
C ALA A 255 19.77 -23.78 28.89
N GLY A 256 19.66 -22.46 29.01
CA GLY A 256 20.49 -21.69 29.99
C GLY A 256 21.95 -21.61 29.58
N ILE A 257 22.28 -21.84 28.31
CA ILE A 257 23.65 -21.78 27.81
C ILE A 257 23.99 -20.33 27.46
N ASP A 258 24.99 -19.77 28.16
CA ASP A 258 25.44 -18.40 27.87
C ASP A 258 26.09 -18.33 26.49
N VAL A 259 25.36 -17.72 25.55
CA VAL A 259 25.76 -17.53 24.13
C VAL A 259 27.07 -16.72 24.01
N ARG A 260 27.39 -15.87 24.99
CA ARG A 260 28.60 -15.05 24.98
C ARG A 260 29.84 -15.88 25.28
N ALA A 261 29.71 -16.87 26.16
CA ALA A 261 30.82 -17.75 26.54
C ALA A 261 31.16 -18.77 25.42
N ASP A 262 30.20 -19.17 24.61
CA ASP A 262 30.39 -20.22 23.62
C ASP A 262 31.01 -19.70 22.30
N LYS A 263 30.82 -18.43 21.96
CA LYS A 263 31.51 -17.77 20.83
C LYS A 263 33.03 -17.73 21.01
N GLU A 264 33.52 -17.69 22.24
CA GLU A 264 34.96 -17.68 22.54
C GLU A 264 35.61 -19.09 22.50
N LYS A 265 34.83 -20.16 22.68
CA LYS A 265 35.37 -21.52 22.82
C LYS A 265 35.32 -22.46 21.59
N GLY A 266 34.70 -22.05 20.49
CA GLY A 266 34.80 -22.76 19.21
C GLY A 266 34.44 -24.27 19.18
N LYS A 267 33.64 -24.79 20.12
CA LYS A 267 33.36 -26.25 20.21
C LYS A 267 32.02 -26.63 19.59
N LYS A 268 32.08 -27.23 18.40
CA LYS A 268 30.95 -27.79 17.63
C LYS A 268 30.32 -29.09 18.19
N GLY A 269 30.63 -29.53 19.39
CA GLY A 269 30.37 -30.92 19.81
C GLY A 269 29.32 -31.14 20.92
N ILE A 270 28.76 -30.08 21.57
CA ILE A 270 27.91 -30.25 22.75
C ILE A 270 26.41 -30.32 22.43
N PHE A 271 26.00 -29.76 21.31
CA PHE A 271 24.58 -29.59 20.93
C PHE A 271 23.84 -30.90 20.62
N ALA A 272 24.50 -31.90 20.02
CA ALA A 272 23.87 -33.16 19.70
C ALA A 272 23.52 -34.01 20.94
N ARG A 273 24.29 -33.88 22.04
CA ARG A 273 24.09 -34.70 23.23
C ARG A 273 23.03 -34.20 24.17
N ALA A 274 22.72 -32.88 24.17
CA ALA A 274 21.70 -32.30 25.03
C ALA A 274 20.28 -32.54 24.46
N TRP A 275 20.14 -32.66 23.17
CA TRP A 275 18.86 -32.94 22.49
C TRP A 275 18.34 -34.35 22.80
N ASP A 276 19.20 -35.36 22.75
CA ASP A 276 18.86 -36.75 23.08
C ASP A 276 18.49 -36.99 24.54
N TRP A 277 18.72 -36.00 25.41
CA TRP A 277 18.41 -36.09 26.84
C TRP A 277 17.06 -35.45 27.22
N ILE A 278 16.52 -34.57 26.39
CA ILE A 278 15.27 -33.78 26.65
C ILE A 278 14.04 -34.41 25.94
N PHE A 279 14.23 -35.17 24.89
CA PHE A 279 13.21 -35.88 24.12
C PHE A 279 13.50 -37.38 24.04
#